data_05fc3e63885929a9a112c465f95bb483
#
_entry.id   05fc3e63885929a9a112c465f95bb483
#
_cell.length_a   1.000
_cell.length_b   1.000
_cell.length_c   1.000
_cell.angle_alpha   90.00
_cell.angle_beta   90.00
_cell.angle_gamma   90.00
#
_symmetry.space_group_name_H-M   'P 1'
#
loop_
_entity.id
_entity.type
_entity.pdbx_description
1 polymer ?
#
loop_
_entity_poly.entity_id
_entity_poly.type
_entity_poly.pdbx_seq_one_letter_code
_entity_poly.pdbx_strand_id
1 'polypeptide(L)'
;MRALAPLWWTAGFVLVLDQITKVIVVQWLDLKTVGRIEVIDPFLVFRMAWNRGVNFGLFSGSSDATKWVLIAIALAITGWLVWWMRRDKPGPVIQISAGLVVGGAIGNVIDRLIYGAVADFLNMSCCGFENPYSFNVADISIFLGAVGLIFVGGDGPKTRDDADKAS
;
A
#
# COMPACT_ATOMS: atom_id res chain seq x y z
N MET A 1 19.98 10.78 18.61
CA MET A 1 18.57 10.52 18.20
C MET A 1 18.63 9.61 16.99
N ARG A 2 18.17 8.35 17.05
CA ARG A 2 18.06 7.52 15.85
C ARG A 2 16.98 8.16 14.97
N ALA A 3 17.39 8.72 13.85
CA ALA A 3 16.50 9.36 12.91
C ALA A 3 15.54 8.30 12.33
N LEU A 4 14.28 8.65 12.05
CA LEU A 4 13.34 7.84 11.28
C LEU A 4 13.70 7.85 9.79
N ALA A 5 14.99 7.94 9.49
CA ALA A 5 15.48 8.01 8.12
C ALA A 5 15.05 6.79 7.29
N PRO A 6 15.18 5.52 7.78
CA PRO A 6 14.71 4.37 7.01
C PRO A 6 13.23 4.45 6.64
N LEU A 7 12.36 4.90 7.55
CA LEU A 7 10.95 5.08 7.29
C LEU A 7 10.70 6.08 6.16
N TRP A 8 11.30 7.28 6.27
CA TRP A 8 11.02 8.35 5.31
C TRP A 8 11.63 8.10 3.93
N TRP A 9 12.85 7.51 3.88
CA TRP A 9 13.44 7.12 2.59
C TRP A 9 12.62 6.04 1.91
N THR A 10 12.15 5.02 2.64
CA THR A 10 11.31 3.97 2.08
C THR A 10 9.96 4.52 1.63
N ALA A 11 9.31 5.34 2.47
CA ALA A 11 8.03 5.93 2.12
C ALA A 11 8.13 6.82 0.87
N GLY A 12 9.17 7.66 0.80
CA GLY A 12 9.44 8.50 -0.37
C GLY A 12 9.72 7.68 -1.63
N PHE A 13 10.55 6.65 -1.51
CA PHE A 13 10.87 5.76 -2.64
C PHE A 13 9.60 5.06 -3.19
N VAL A 14 8.79 4.47 -2.31
CA VAL A 14 7.54 3.80 -2.69
C VAL A 14 6.58 4.76 -3.36
N LEU A 15 6.38 5.93 -2.76
CA LEU A 15 5.49 6.95 -3.31
C LEU A 15 5.92 7.38 -4.72
N VAL A 16 7.20 7.66 -4.91
CA VAL A 16 7.75 8.07 -6.22
C VAL A 16 7.62 6.93 -7.23
N LEU A 17 7.95 5.69 -6.84
CA LEU A 17 7.84 4.52 -7.70
C LEU A 17 6.39 4.27 -8.13
N ASP A 18 5.45 4.32 -7.18
CA ASP A 18 4.02 4.13 -7.45
C ASP A 18 3.50 5.20 -8.42
N GLN A 19 3.76 6.47 -8.16
CA GLN A 19 3.29 7.55 -9.01
C GLN A 19 3.95 7.56 -10.40
N ILE A 20 5.24 7.25 -10.51
CA ILE A 20 5.93 7.13 -11.80
C ILE A 20 5.32 5.98 -12.62
N THR A 21 5.13 4.80 -12.03
CA THR A 21 4.55 3.66 -12.73
C THR A 21 3.12 3.95 -13.19
N LYS A 22 2.32 4.65 -12.39
CA LYS A 22 0.98 5.11 -12.76
C LYS A 22 1.02 6.09 -13.94
N VAL A 23 1.91 7.08 -13.91
CA VAL A 23 2.06 8.02 -15.03
C VAL A 23 2.47 7.28 -16.30
N ILE A 24 3.46 6.38 -16.23
CA ILE A 24 3.92 5.63 -17.39
C ILE A 24 2.79 4.75 -17.95
N VAL A 25 2.18 3.92 -17.10
CA VAL A 25 1.24 2.88 -17.57
C VAL A 25 -0.12 3.50 -17.92
N VAL A 26 -0.64 4.38 -17.06
CA VAL A 26 -1.99 4.92 -17.24
C VAL A 26 -2.02 6.05 -18.27
N GLN A 27 -0.99 6.93 -18.29
CA GLN A 27 -0.97 8.11 -19.13
C GLN A 27 -0.16 7.91 -20.43
N TRP A 28 1.11 7.47 -20.33
CA TRP A 28 1.98 7.38 -21.52
C TRP A 28 1.66 6.17 -22.40
N LEU A 29 1.39 5.00 -21.80
CA LEU A 29 0.89 3.83 -22.54
C LEU A 29 -0.60 3.91 -22.83
N ASP A 30 -1.25 4.97 -22.38
CA ASP A 30 -2.68 5.26 -22.54
C ASP A 30 -3.60 4.11 -22.12
N LEU A 31 -3.20 3.37 -21.08
CA LEU A 31 -3.96 2.21 -20.60
C LEU A 31 -5.41 2.60 -20.22
N LYS A 32 -5.64 3.83 -19.79
CA LYS A 32 -6.98 4.35 -19.48
C LYS A 32 -7.94 4.30 -20.68
N THR A 33 -7.42 4.40 -21.92
CA THR A 33 -8.20 4.36 -23.16
C THR A 33 -8.18 2.96 -23.77
N VAL A 34 -6.98 2.31 -23.80
CA VAL A 34 -6.81 0.98 -24.39
C VAL A 34 -7.46 -0.11 -23.51
N GLY A 35 -7.46 0.09 -22.18
CA GLY A 35 -8.09 -0.79 -21.20
C GLY A 35 -7.28 -2.04 -20.84
N ARG A 36 -6.54 -2.63 -21.79
CA ARG A 36 -5.73 -3.85 -21.60
C ARG A 36 -4.49 -3.83 -22.50
N ILE A 37 -3.33 -4.17 -21.92
CA ILE A 37 -2.06 -4.37 -22.63
C ILE A 37 -1.43 -5.66 -22.11
N GLU A 38 -1.14 -6.61 -22.99
CA GLU A 38 -0.43 -7.83 -22.65
C GLU A 38 1.07 -7.55 -22.57
N VAL A 39 1.67 -7.83 -21.40
CA VAL A 39 3.08 -7.58 -21.15
C VAL A 39 3.87 -8.89 -21.22
N ILE A 40 3.44 -9.92 -20.49
CA ILE A 40 3.99 -11.28 -20.48
C ILE A 40 2.80 -12.24 -20.41
N ASP A 41 2.25 -12.60 -21.54
CA ASP A 41 1.10 -13.52 -21.62
C ASP A 41 1.45 -14.92 -21.13
N PRO A 42 0.60 -15.59 -20.32
CA PRO A 42 -0.60 -15.08 -19.64
C PRO A 42 -0.32 -14.48 -18.24
N PHE A 43 0.95 -14.33 -17.83
CA PHE A 43 1.34 -14.06 -16.45
C PHE A 43 1.15 -12.63 -16.01
N LEU A 44 1.43 -11.66 -16.88
CA LEU A 44 1.34 -10.23 -16.54
C LEU A 44 0.61 -9.46 -17.64
N VAL A 45 -0.50 -8.88 -17.27
CA VAL A 45 -1.32 -8.05 -18.12
C VAL A 45 -1.56 -6.71 -17.41
N PHE A 46 -1.39 -5.62 -18.12
CA PHE A 46 -1.91 -4.34 -17.63
C PHE A 46 -3.39 -4.24 -18.00
N ARG A 47 -4.23 -4.24 -16.98
CA ARG A 47 -5.69 -4.12 -17.12
C ARG A 47 -6.18 -3.00 -16.25
N MET A 48 -6.73 -1.96 -16.86
CA MET A 48 -7.20 -0.78 -16.13
C MET A 48 -8.41 -1.09 -15.27
N ALA A 49 -8.32 -0.78 -13.99
CA ALA A 49 -9.41 -0.83 -13.03
C ALA A 49 -9.41 0.42 -12.14
N TRP A 50 -10.51 1.15 -12.12
CA TRP A 50 -10.68 2.28 -11.22
C TRP A 50 -11.30 1.82 -9.90
N ASN A 51 -10.46 1.68 -8.88
CA ASN A 51 -10.86 1.20 -7.56
C ASN A 51 -11.45 2.34 -6.72
N ARG A 52 -12.77 2.39 -6.67
CA ARG A 52 -13.53 3.37 -5.88
C ARG A 52 -13.76 2.93 -4.43
N GLY A 53 -13.27 1.73 -4.07
CA GLY A 53 -13.54 1.08 -2.79
C GLY A 53 -14.75 0.16 -2.84
N VAL A 54 -14.87 -0.72 -1.84
CA VAL A 54 -15.94 -1.72 -1.79
C VAL A 54 -17.24 -1.05 -1.35
N ASN A 55 -18.25 -1.07 -2.21
CA ASN A 55 -19.60 -0.66 -1.85
C ASN A 55 -20.28 -1.78 -1.04
N PHE A 56 -20.10 -1.79 0.28
CA PHE A 56 -20.84 -2.68 1.19
C PHE A 56 -22.33 -2.29 1.35
N GLY A 57 -22.89 -1.49 0.47
CA GLY A 57 -24.28 -0.99 0.63
C GLY A 57 -24.46 0.01 1.79
N LEU A 58 -23.44 0.25 2.61
CA LEU A 58 -23.47 1.13 3.77
C LEU A 58 -23.57 2.62 3.41
N PHE A 59 -23.20 2.97 2.18
CA PHE A 59 -23.23 4.35 1.67
C PHE A 59 -23.91 4.41 0.31
N SER A 60 -25.16 3.98 0.24
CA SER A 60 -25.99 3.97 -0.97
C SER A 60 -26.31 5.38 -1.52
N GLY A 61 -25.67 6.42 -1.01
CA GLY A 61 -25.99 7.81 -1.36
C GLY A 61 -24.96 8.58 -2.19
N SER A 62 -23.64 8.32 -2.10
CA SER A 62 -22.66 9.00 -2.96
C SER A 62 -21.29 8.28 -2.98
N SER A 63 -20.71 8.15 -4.18
CA SER A 63 -19.32 7.70 -4.38
C SER A 63 -18.30 8.60 -3.65
N ASP A 64 -18.67 9.84 -3.35
CA ASP A 64 -17.82 10.82 -2.68
C ASP A 64 -17.63 10.51 -1.17
N ALA A 65 -18.66 10.06 -0.46
CA ALA A 65 -18.54 9.71 0.94
C ALA A 65 -17.56 8.56 1.15
N THR A 66 -17.63 7.51 0.33
CA THR A 66 -16.69 6.36 0.37
C THR A 66 -15.26 6.81 0.16
N LYS A 67 -15.02 7.69 -0.83
CA LYS A 67 -13.69 8.26 -1.10
C LYS A 67 -13.10 8.92 0.16
N TRP A 68 -13.85 9.82 0.80
CA TRP A 68 -13.39 10.55 1.97
C TRP A 68 -13.17 9.66 3.19
N VAL A 69 -14.02 8.66 3.40
CA VAL A 69 -13.84 7.66 4.46
C VAL A 69 -12.54 6.87 4.26
N LEU A 70 -12.26 6.40 3.03
CA LEU A 70 -11.03 5.67 2.73
C LEU A 70 -9.78 6.55 2.89
N ILE A 71 -9.85 7.83 2.49
CA ILE A 71 -8.77 8.79 2.74
C ILE A 71 -8.55 8.98 4.24
N ALA A 72 -9.61 9.18 5.02
CA ALA A 72 -9.50 9.37 6.47
C ALA A 72 -8.88 8.15 7.16
N ILE A 73 -9.30 6.93 6.79
CA ILE A 73 -8.73 5.68 7.32
C ILE A 73 -7.24 5.58 6.97
N ALA A 74 -6.86 5.84 5.70
CA ALA A 74 -5.46 5.79 5.27
C ALA A 74 -4.59 6.80 6.04
N LEU A 75 -5.07 8.02 6.22
CA LEU A 75 -4.36 9.04 6.99
C LEU A 75 -4.29 8.70 8.48
N ALA A 76 -5.33 8.13 9.07
CA ALA A 76 -5.34 7.70 10.47
C ALA A 76 -4.30 6.58 10.72
N ILE A 77 -4.27 5.56 9.85
CA ILE A 77 -3.28 4.46 9.92
C ILE A 77 -1.86 5.02 9.75
N THR A 78 -1.64 5.87 8.75
CA THR A 78 -0.35 6.52 8.50
C THR A 78 0.11 7.35 9.70
N GLY A 79 -0.77 8.18 10.25
CA GLY A 79 -0.49 9.00 11.41
C GLY A 79 -0.15 8.18 12.65
N TRP A 80 -0.91 7.11 12.89
CA TRP A 80 -0.66 6.16 13.98
C TRP A 80 0.68 5.44 13.82
N LEU A 81 1.02 4.95 12.62
CA LEU A 81 2.31 4.31 12.37
C LEU A 81 3.48 5.26 12.60
N VAL A 82 3.40 6.49 12.11
CA VAL A 82 4.45 7.51 12.31
C VAL A 82 4.58 7.86 13.79
N TRP A 83 3.47 8.00 14.53
CA TRP A 83 3.48 8.23 15.96
C TRP A 83 4.14 7.07 16.70
N TRP A 84 3.76 5.83 16.40
CA TRP A 84 4.35 4.63 16.98
C TRP A 84 5.87 4.57 16.74
N MET A 85 6.33 4.78 15.50
CA MET A 85 7.75 4.81 15.16
C MET A 85 8.53 5.90 15.91
N ARG A 86 7.90 7.06 16.14
CA ARG A 86 8.52 8.14 16.91
C ARG A 86 8.64 7.83 18.39
N ARG A 87 7.64 7.19 18.93
CA ARG A 87 7.57 6.81 20.35
C ARG A 87 8.57 5.71 20.69
N ASP A 88 8.51 4.59 19.98
CA ASP A 88 9.21 3.35 20.34
C ASP A 88 10.58 3.22 19.69
N LYS A 89 10.83 3.98 18.62
CA LYS A 89 12.10 4.02 17.87
C LYS A 89 12.64 2.62 17.54
N PRO A 90 11.84 1.76 16.90
CA PRO A 90 12.22 0.39 16.62
C PRO A 90 13.40 0.31 15.65
N GLY A 91 13.90 -0.92 15.45
CA GLY A 91 14.99 -1.19 14.52
C GLY A 91 14.67 -0.83 13.06
N PRO A 92 15.68 -0.78 12.19
CA PRO A 92 15.52 -0.30 10.82
C PRO A 92 14.55 -1.15 9.98
N VAL A 93 14.47 -2.46 10.23
CA VAL A 93 13.55 -3.34 9.48
C VAL A 93 12.09 -2.98 9.74
N ILE A 94 11.72 -2.72 11.00
CA ILE A 94 10.36 -2.29 11.35
C ILE A 94 10.07 -0.91 10.75
N GLN A 95 11.06 0.01 10.76
CA GLN A 95 10.93 1.32 10.14
C GLN A 95 10.75 1.24 8.62
N ILE A 96 11.45 0.34 7.93
CA ILE A 96 11.29 0.08 6.49
C ILE A 96 9.88 -0.47 6.23
N SER A 97 9.44 -1.46 7.00
CA SER A 97 8.09 -2.02 6.89
C SER A 97 7.00 -0.97 7.07
N ALA A 98 7.15 -0.11 8.08
CA ALA A 98 6.24 1.02 8.26
C ALA A 98 6.31 2.02 7.10
N GLY A 99 7.51 2.28 6.56
CA GLY A 99 7.73 3.13 5.39
C GLY A 99 7.03 2.61 4.13
N LEU A 100 7.03 1.28 3.92
CA LEU A 100 6.29 0.64 2.82
C LEU A 100 4.79 0.91 2.93
N VAL A 101 4.21 0.74 4.13
CA VAL A 101 2.78 1.02 4.37
C VAL A 101 2.48 2.51 4.18
N VAL A 102 3.28 3.39 4.78
CA VAL A 102 3.07 4.85 4.71
C VAL A 102 3.16 5.34 3.27
N GLY A 103 4.19 4.95 2.52
CA GLY A 103 4.38 5.37 1.13
C GLY A 103 3.25 4.90 0.22
N GLY A 104 2.85 3.63 0.30
CA GLY A 104 1.74 3.08 -0.47
C GLY A 104 0.39 3.71 -0.09
N ALA A 105 0.11 3.88 1.20
CA ALA A 105 -1.12 4.51 1.66
C ALA A 105 -1.25 5.96 1.14
N ILE A 106 -0.18 6.75 1.18
CA ILE A 106 -0.16 8.12 0.64
C ILE A 106 -0.32 8.11 -0.88
N GLY A 107 0.32 7.17 -1.62
CA GLY A 107 0.12 7.01 -3.06
C GLY A 107 -1.36 6.81 -3.41
N ASN A 108 -2.03 5.90 -2.72
CA ASN A 108 -3.46 5.64 -2.92
C ASN A 108 -4.38 6.80 -2.44
N VAL A 109 -3.94 7.63 -1.49
CA VAL A 109 -4.63 8.88 -1.13
C VAL A 109 -4.52 9.91 -2.24
N ILE A 110 -3.34 10.08 -2.83
CA ILE A 110 -3.12 11.01 -3.96
C ILE A 110 -4.02 10.66 -5.13
N ASP A 111 -4.10 9.39 -5.51
CA ASP A 111 -4.98 8.94 -6.58
C ASP A 111 -6.45 9.30 -6.30
N ARG A 112 -6.92 9.06 -5.09
CA ARG A 112 -8.30 9.40 -4.70
C ARG A 112 -8.58 10.89 -4.75
N LEU A 113 -7.59 11.73 -4.42
CA LEU A 113 -7.74 13.18 -4.51
C LEU A 113 -7.76 13.67 -5.95
N ILE A 114 -6.95 13.09 -6.84
CA ILE A 114 -6.81 13.52 -8.24
C ILE A 114 -7.92 12.92 -9.11
N TYR A 115 -8.14 11.62 -9.01
CA TYR A 115 -9.01 10.85 -9.91
C TYR A 115 -10.36 10.46 -9.28
N GLY A 116 -10.52 10.62 -7.96
CA GLY A 116 -11.69 10.11 -7.24
C GLY A 116 -11.68 8.60 -7.00
N ALA A 117 -10.66 7.90 -7.48
CA ALA A 117 -10.48 6.45 -7.39
C ALA A 117 -8.99 6.11 -7.39
N VAL A 118 -8.62 4.89 -6.99
CA VAL A 118 -7.25 4.39 -7.14
C VAL A 118 -7.09 3.77 -8.53
N ALA A 119 -5.96 4.05 -9.19
CA ALA A 119 -5.61 3.46 -10.47
C ALA A 119 -4.90 2.12 -10.24
N ASP A 120 -5.62 1.01 -10.46
CA ASP A 120 -5.11 -0.35 -10.41
C ASP A 120 -4.91 -0.85 -11.83
N PHE A 121 -3.75 -1.44 -12.11
CA PHE A 121 -3.41 -1.83 -13.48
C PHE A 121 -2.61 -3.12 -13.59
N LEU A 122 -1.95 -3.59 -12.52
CA LEU A 122 -1.23 -4.86 -12.51
C LEU A 122 -2.24 -6.01 -12.35
N ASN A 123 -2.39 -6.83 -13.36
CA ASN A 123 -3.18 -8.05 -13.30
C ASN A 123 -2.26 -9.24 -13.56
N MET A 124 -2.25 -10.16 -12.62
CA MET A 124 -1.47 -11.39 -12.72
C MET A 124 -2.42 -12.58 -12.84
N SER A 125 -2.27 -13.34 -13.91
CA SER A 125 -3.05 -14.53 -14.20
C SER A 125 -2.10 -15.68 -14.53
N CYS A 126 -2.49 -16.94 -14.30
CA CYS A 126 -1.72 -18.08 -14.75
C CYS A 126 -2.56 -19.33 -14.87
N CYS A 127 -2.05 -20.27 -15.66
CA CYS A 127 -2.45 -21.67 -15.60
C CYS A 127 -3.96 -21.91 -15.86
N GLY A 128 -4.57 -21.11 -16.74
CA GLY A 128 -6.00 -21.18 -17.06
C GLY A 128 -6.91 -20.43 -16.09
N PHE A 129 -6.36 -19.79 -15.07
CA PHE A 129 -7.10 -18.92 -14.16
C PHE A 129 -6.90 -17.46 -14.54
N GLU A 130 -7.97 -16.78 -14.90
CA GLU A 130 -8.01 -15.33 -15.10
C GLU A 130 -8.34 -14.63 -13.79
N ASN A 131 -7.39 -13.85 -13.27
CA ASN A 131 -7.63 -13.03 -12.07
C ASN A 131 -8.56 -11.86 -12.42
N PRO A 132 -9.72 -11.72 -11.76
CA PRO A 132 -10.63 -10.61 -12.02
C PRO A 132 -10.14 -9.27 -11.45
N TYR A 133 -9.14 -9.29 -10.55
CA TYR A 133 -8.69 -8.12 -9.80
C TYR A 133 -7.36 -7.60 -10.35
N SER A 134 -7.25 -6.29 -10.45
CA SER A 134 -5.99 -5.58 -10.65
C SER A 134 -5.56 -4.90 -9.36
N PHE A 135 -4.27 -4.64 -9.21
CA PHE A 135 -3.65 -3.93 -8.11
C PHE A 135 -2.57 -2.97 -8.64
N ASN A 136 -1.87 -2.27 -7.77
CA ASN A 136 -0.82 -1.33 -8.12
C ASN A 136 0.41 -1.49 -7.22
N VAL A 137 1.45 -0.67 -7.44
CA VAL A 137 2.69 -0.71 -6.67
C VAL A 137 2.46 -0.34 -5.19
N ALA A 138 1.56 0.61 -4.93
CA ALA A 138 1.19 0.99 -3.56
C ALA A 138 0.59 -0.19 -2.79
N ASP A 139 -0.29 -0.98 -3.42
CA ASP A 139 -0.94 -2.13 -2.79
C ASP A 139 0.08 -3.23 -2.43
N ILE A 140 1.01 -3.52 -3.34
CA ILE A 140 2.14 -4.45 -3.08
C ILE A 140 2.94 -3.95 -1.88
N SER A 141 3.26 -2.67 -1.84
CA SER A 141 4.06 -2.06 -0.78
C SER A 141 3.34 -2.12 0.57
N ILE A 142 2.04 -1.79 0.60
CA ILE A 142 1.22 -1.90 1.81
C ILE A 142 1.19 -3.34 2.31
N PHE A 143 0.98 -4.31 1.41
CA PHE A 143 0.95 -5.72 1.77
C PHE A 143 2.29 -6.19 2.36
N LEU A 144 3.41 -5.92 1.67
CA LEU A 144 4.75 -6.30 2.13
C LEU A 144 5.11 -5.60 3.45
N GLY A 145 4.75 -4.33 3.59
CA GLY A 145 4.96 -3.58 4.82
C GLY A 145 4.16 -4.15 5.99
N ALA A 146 2.88 -4.49 5.78
CA ALA A 146 2.03 -5.11 6.80
C ALA A 146 2.57 -6.49 7.23
N VAL A 147 2.96 -7.32 6.27
CA VAL A 147 3.61 -8.61 6.54
C VAL A 147 4.89 -8.41 7.36
N GLY A 148 5.75 -7.46 6.97
CA GLY A 148 6.97 -7.15 7.72
C GLY A 148 6.70 -6.68 9.15
N LEU A 149 5.68 -5.84 9.36
CA LEU A 149 5.29 -5.41 10.70
C LEU A 149 4.77 -6.56 11.57
N ILE A 150 4.02 -7.50 11.00
CA ILE A 150 3.49 -8.66 11.73
C ILE A 150 4.63 -9.61 12.15
N PHE A 151 5.51 -9.98 11.22
CA PHE A 151 6.53 -11.00 11.48
C PHE A 151 7.73 -10.47 12.27
N VAL A 152 8.13 -9.21 12.06
CA VAL A 152 9.29 -8.63 12.73
C VAL A 152 8.90 -7.85 13.99
N GLY A 153 7.70 -7.25 14.01
CA GLY A 153 7.19 -6.51 15.17
C GLY A 153 6.72 -7.40 16.32
N GLY A 154 6.45 -8.68 16.04
CA GLY A 154 6.03 -9.68 17.06
C GLY A 154 7.14 -10.13 18.02
N ASP A 155 8.41 -9.98 17.63
CA ASP A 155 9.56 -10.28 18.50
C ASP A 155 9.91 -9.06 19.39
N GLY A 156 8.99 -8.66 20.25
CA GLY A 156 9.27 -7.69 21.32
C GLY A 156 10.45 -8.19 22.18
N PRO A 157 11.26 -7.30 22.79
CA PRO A 157 12.35 -7.72 23.66
C PRO A 157 11.76 -8.59 24.75
N LYS A 158 12.26 -9.87 24.83
CA LYS A 158 11.96 -10.77 25.95
C LYS A 158 12.24 -9.99 27.22
N THR A 159 11.22 -9.78 28.03
CA THR A 159 11.38 -9.14 29.32
C THR A 159 12.26 -10.05 30.19
N ARG A 160 13.12 -9.46 31.02
CA ARG A 160 14.00 -10.19 31.94
C ARG A 160 13.28 -11.19 32.87
N ASP A 161 11.95 -11.00 33.00
CA ASP A 161 11.08 -11.89 33.78
C ASP A 161 10.91 -13.30 33.19
N ASP A 162 11.15 -13.50 31.90
CA ASP A 162 11.06 -14.81 31.26
C ASP A 162 12.32 -15.66 31.48
N ALA A 163 13.44 -15.04 31.81
CA ALA A 163 14.69 -15.75 32.12
C ALA A 163 14.70 -16.30 33.55
N ASP A 164 14.00 -15.66 34.46
CA ASP A 164 13.95 -16.04 35.90
C ASP A 164 12.96 -17.19 36.18
N LYS A 165 12.07 -17.49 35.24
CA LYS A 165 11.12 -18.62 35.33
C LYS A 165 11.65 -19.92 34.71
N ALA A 166 12.83 -19.90 34.10
CA ALA A 166 13.47 -21.06 33.45
C ALA A 166 14.67 -21.61 34.24
N SER A 167 15.00 -21.05 35.41
CA SER A 167 15.97 -21.52 36.37
C SER A 167 15.26 -22.13 37.60
#